data_e9797270911f855146685b4a213c074d
#
_entry.id   e9797270911f855146685b4a213c074d
#
_cell.length_a   1.000
_cell.length_b   1.000
_cell.length_c   1.000
_cell.angle_alpha   90.00
_cell.angle_beta   90.00
_cell.angle_gamma   90.00
#
_symmetry.space_group_name_H-M   'P 1'
#
loop_
_entity.id
_entity.type
_entity.pdbx_description
1 polymer ?
#
loop_
_entity_poly.entity_id
_entity_poly.type
_entity_poly.pdbx_seq_one_letter_code
_entity_poly.pdbx_strand_id
1 'polypeptide(L)'
;DKTNAKVLTETGTSDGAAISLQAQGSDLSASWRFDRVGKDGNGTFFKLVNAQSGRLLTPRNYRVSAGTDVILYGSESAQSQHWYVIPVAQDHLGNDLYYKIVNYSDTALALTAGASGMTLAKYTGADSQLWLLNADGLQGFAGYCFDDNTGNIKAGDIGGLFGEVVEVSTFADLKKYATSDTPYTIVVTANLSVTTLKKDSSGRNYCPDGRIYVHSNKTIIGSYAAHTMYNVQFCTSSNSGTGNNLILKNFELQHDAES
;
A
#
# COMPACT_ATOMS: atom_id res chain seq x y z
N ASP A 1 7.36 5.39 -9.92
CA ASP A 1 7.51 4.80 -11.25
C ASP A 1 8.65 3.78 -11.26
N LYS A 2 8.77 3.01 -12.34
CA LYS A 2 9.79 1.98 -12.50
C LYS A 2 11.20 2.54 -12.69
N THR A 3 11.33 3.74 -13.23
CA THR A 3 12.63 4.30 -13.67
C THR A 3 13.53 4.71 -12.50
N ASN A 4 12.97 5.29 -11.44
CA ASN A 4 13.75 6.06 -10.46
C ASN A 4 13.45 5.74 -8.99
N ALA A 5 12.64 4.74 -8.69
CA ALA A 5 12.12 4.48 -7.33
C ALA A 5 11.50 5.73 -6.65
N LYS A 6 11.03 6.68 -7.47
CA LYS A 6 10.34 7.88 -7.02
C LYS A 6 8.83 7.65 -6.96
N VAL A 7 8.18 8.38 -6.09
CA VAL A 7 6.73 8.30 -5.87
C VAL A 7 6.00 9.46 -6.53
N LEU A 8 4.78 9.20 -6.97
CA LEU A 8 3.89 10.20 -7.54
C LEU A 8 3.41 11.12 -6.40
N THR A 9 3.84 12.37 -6.43
CA THR A 9 3.69 13.31 -5.31
C THR A 9 2.99 14.58 -5.77
N GLU A 10 2.02 15.05 -4.99
CA GLU A 10 1.46 16.39 -5.19
C GLU A 10 2.48 17.47 -4.79
N THR A 11 2.49 18.57 -5.53
CA THR A 11 3.38 19.71 -5.26
C THR A 11 2.65 20.93 -4.70
N GLY A 12 1.37 20.78 -4.41
CA GLY A 12 0.52 21.80 -3.82
C GLY A 12 -0.91 21.32 -3.69
N THR A 13 -1.68 21.91 -2.79
CA THR A 13 -3.03 21.46 -2.41
C THR A 13 -4.17 22.20 -3.10
N SER A 14 -3.89 23.10 -4.04
CA SER A 14 -4.89 23.89 -4.78
C SER A 14 -5.29 23.23 -6.10
N ASP A 15 -6.43 23.64 -6.64
CA ASP A 15 -6.82 23.26 -7.99
C ASP A 15 -5.78 23.74 -9.01
N GLY A 16 -5.42 22.87 -9.94
CA GLY A 16 -4.35 23.12 -10.91
C GLY A 16 -2.95 22.79 -10.42
N ALA A 17 -2.78 22.36 -9.16
CA ALA A 17 -1.47 21.98 -8.64
C ALA A 17 -0.84 20.88 -9.47
N ALA A 18 0.46 20.99 -9.68
CA ALA A 18 1.24 20.01 -10.43
C ALA A 18 1.45 18.73 -9.61
N ILE A 19 1.74 17.67 -10.34
CA ILE A 19 2.14 16.38 -9.79
C ILE A 19 3.51 16.05 -10.36
N SER A 20 4.41 15.58 -9.53
CA SER A 20 5.76 15.22 -9.95
C SER A 20 6.24 13.94 -9.30
N LEU A 21 7.35 13.42 -9.78
CA LEU A 21 8.06 12.31 -9.16
C LEU A 21 9.07 12.85 -8.14
N GLN A 22 8.92 12.48 -6.89
CA GLN A 22 9.82 12.88 -5.80
C GLN A 22 10.29 11.67 -5.00
N ALA A 23 11.34 11.85 -4.21
CA ALA A 23 11.67 10.87 -3.18
C ALA A 23 10.49 10.74 -2.21
N GLN A 24 10.25 9.56 -1.69
CA GLN A 24 9.18 9.34 -0.72
C GLN A 24 9.43 10.18 0.53
N GLY A 25 8.45 11.03 0.87
CA GLY A 25 8.44 11.82 2.11
C GLY A 25 7.68 11.10 3.22
N SER A 26 7.58 11.80 4.36
CA SER A 26 6.84 11.33 5.55
C SER A 26 5.40 11.86 5.64
N ASP A 27 4.95 12.63 4.65
CA ASP A 27 3.61 13.19 4.59
C ASP A 27 2.70 12.40 3.62
N LEU A 28 1.46 12.78 3.52
CA LEU A 28 0.47 12.12 2.68
C LEU A 28 0.49 12.60 1.22
N SER A 29 1.40 13.48 0.83
CA SER A 29 1.48 14.05 -0.53
C SER A 29 1.69 13.00 -1.63
N ALA A 30 2.33 11.89 -1.28
CA ALA A 30 2.58 10.74 -2.17
C ALA A 30 1.59 9.59 -1.99
N SER A 31 0.59 9.74 -1.12
CA SER A 31 -0.41 8.71 -0.84
C SER A 31 -1.67 8.94 -1.65
N TRP A 32 -2.19 7.87 -2.26
CA TRP A 32 -3.33 7.95 -3.18
C TRP A 32 -4.40 6.93 -2.81
N ARG A 33 -5.65 7.38 -2.73
CA ARG A 33 -6.81 6.52 -2.55
C ARG A 33 -7.46 6.23 -3.91
N PHE A 34 -7.86 5.00 -4.12
CA PHE A 34 -8.54 4.55 -5.33
C PHE A 34 -10.03 4.40 -5.03
N ASP A 35 -10.80 5.43 -5.34
CA ASP A 35 -12.25 5.42 -5.15
C ASP A 35 -12.91 4.75 -6.35
N ARG A 36 -13.47 3.56 -6.14
CA ARG A 36 -14.15 2.83 -7.19
C ARG A 36 -15.36 3.60 -7.71
N VAL A 37 -15.40 3.82 -9.00
CA VAL A 37 -16.54 4.45 -9.70
C VAL A 37 -17.46 3.41 -10.33
N GLY A 38 -16.87 2.43 -11.01
CA GLY A 38 -17.65 1.40 -11.71
C GLY A 38 -16.79 0.30 -12.31
N LYS A 39 -17.46 -0.53 -13.12
CA LYS A 39 -16.82 -1.59 -13.91
C LYS A 39 -17.53 -1.73 -15.25
N ASP A 40 -16.76 -1.92 -16.30
CA ASP A 40 -17.25 -2.22 -17.67
C ASP A 40 -16.43 -3.33 -18.33
N GLY A 41 -16.50 -3.42 -19.67
CA GLY A 41 -15.77 -4.41 -20.44
C GLY A 41 -14.24 -4.30 -20.38
N ASN A 42 -13.70 -3.12 -20.05
CA ASN A 42 -12.27 -2.87 -19.89
C ASN A 42 -11.77 -3.11 -18.44
N GLY A 43 -12.68 -3.30 -17.50
CA GLY A 43 -12.34 -3.57 -16.10
C GLY A 43 -12.96 -2.58 -15.12
N THR A 44 -12.42 -2.58 -13.91
CA THR A 44 -12.82 -1.62 -12.86
C THR A 44 -12.10 -0.31 -13.07
N PHE A 45 -12.83 0.81 -12.93
CA PHE A 45 -12.27 2.15 -13.03
C PHE A 45 -12.52 2.96 -11.76
N PHE A 46 -11.62 3.90 -11.51
CA PHE A 46 -11.47 4.60 -10.25
C PHE A 46 -11.29 6.10 -10.45
N LYS A 47 -11.63 6.88 -9.43
CA LYS A 47 -11.04 8.20 -9.18
C LYS A 47 -9.78 8.00 -8.35
N LEU A 48 -8.67 8.59 -8.76
CA LEU A 48 -7.41 8.58 -8.01
C LEU A 48 -7.32 9.87 -7.20
N VAL A 49 -7.49 9.74 -5.89
CA VAL A 49 -7.61 10.86 -4.95
C VAL A 49 -6.33 10.97 -4.14
N ASN A 50 -5.68 12.13 -4.16
CA ASN A 50 -4.55 12.36 -3.27
C ASN A 50 -5.01 12.43 -1.81
N ALA A 51 -4.30 11.73 -0.92
CA ALA A 51 -4.72 11.60 0.46
C ALA A 51 -4.53 12.88 1.29
N GLN A 52 -3.59 13.75 0.89
CA GLN A 52 -3.33 15.01 1.60
C GLN A 52 -4.34 16.10 1.22
N SER A 53 -4.56 16.32 -0.09
CA SER A 53 -5.42 17.41 -0.56
C SER A 53 -6.86 17.01 -0.80
N GLY A 54 -7.16 15.70 -0.92
CA GLY A 54 -8.47 15.21 -1.35
C GLY A 54 -8.77 15.47 -2.83
N ARG A 55 -7.81 15.99 -3.61
CA ARG A 55 -7.98 16.29 -5.03
C ARG A 55 -7.71 15.09 -5.91
N LEU A 56 -8.30 15.14 -7.10
CA LEU A 56 -8.28 14.05 -8.07
C LEU A 56 -7.19 14.25 -9.12
N LEU A 57 -6.60 13.15 -9.54
CA LEU A 57 -5.77 13.07 -10.74
C LEU A 57 -6.62 13.45 -11.95
N THR A 58 -6.29 14.55 -12.62
CA THR A 58 -7.16 15.17 -13.65
C THR A 58 -6.34 15.64 -14.83
N PRO A 59 -6.68 15.27 -16.08
CA PRO A 59 -6.11 15.91 -17.26
C PRO A 59 -6.47 17.40 -17.27
N ARG A 60 -5.48 18.26 -17.53
CA ARG A 60 -5.67 19.72 -17.53
C ARG A 60 -6.82 20.12 -18.47
N ASN A 61 -7.72 20.95 -17.95
CA ASN A 61 -8.95 21.38 -18.64
C ASN A 61 -9.82 20.20 -19.11
N TYR A 62 -9.74 19.05 -18.43
CA TYR A 62 -10.47 17.82 -18.76
C TYR A 62 -10.19 17.28 -20.18
N ARG A 63 -9.12 17.75 -20.82
CA ARG A 63 -8.76 17.37 -22.17
C ARG A 63 -8.01 16.04 -22.19
N VAL A 64 -8.57 15.05 -22.86
CA VAL A 64 -7.97 13.72 -23.02
C VAL A 64 -7.32 13.63 -24.40
N SER A 65 -6.04 14.04 -24.48
CA SER A 65 -5.21 13.94 -25.69
C SER A 65 -3.73 13.80 -25.33
N ALA A 66 -2.94 13.20 -26.20
CA ALA A 66 -1.50 13.09 -25.99
C ALA A 66 -0.85 14.48 -25.78
N GLY A 67 0.07 14.56 -24.83
CA GLY A 67 0.74 15.79 -24.43
C GLY A 67 -0.03 16.66 -23.42
N THR A 68 -1.26 16.28 -23.04
CA THR A 68 -1.99 17.01 -22.00
C THR A 68 -1.36 16.75 -20.64
N ASP A 69 -1.08 17.83 -19.89
CA ASP A 69 -0.63 17.74 -18.51
C ASP A 69 -1.68 17.05 -17.64
N VAL A 70 -1.23 16.29 -16.67
CA VAL A 70 -2.07 15.75 -15.61
C VAL A 70 -1.77 16.47 -14.31
N ILE A 71 -2.80 16.99 -13.68
CA ILE A 71 -2.76 17.88 -12.54
C ILE A 71 -3.70 17.38 -11.43
N LEU A 72 -3.71 18.05 -10.31
CA LEU A 72 -4.72 17.92 -9.28
C LEU A 72 -5.89 18.88 -9.51
N TYR A 73 -7.10 18.39 -9.33
CA TYR A 73 -8.31 19.21 -9.40
C TYR A 73 -9.42 18.67 -8.49
N GLY A 74 -10.36 19.54 -8.13
CA GLY A 74 -11.55 19.14 -7.36
C GLY A 74 -12.34 18.05 -8.07
N SER A 75 -13.19 17.36 -7.31
CA SER A 75 -14.05 16.30 -7.86
C SER A 75 -15.17 16.89 -8.69
N GLU A 76 -15.24 16.51 -9.94
CA GLU A 76 -16.28 16.87 -10.89
C GLU A 76 -16.97 15.60 -11.44
N SER A 77 -18.05 15.79 -12.18
CA SER A 77 -18.73 14.67 -12.87
C SER A 77 -18.05 14.25 -14.19
N ALA A 78 -16.85 14.78 -14.47
CA ALA A 78 -16.16 14.55 -15.72
C ALA A 78 -15.56 13.13 -15.80
N GLN A 79 -15.88 12.40 -16.85
CA GLN A 79 -15.34 11.06 -17.10
C GLN A 79 -13.83 11.04 -17.28
N SER A 80 -13.22 12.16 -17.69
CA SER A 80 -11.77 12.29 -17.81
C SER A 80 -11.03 12.21 -16.47
N GLN A 81 -11.74 12.32 -15.33
CA GLN A 81 -11.19 12.06 -13.98
C GLN A 81 -11.23 10.57 -13.59
N HIS A 82 -11.69 9.69 -14.47
CA HIS A 82 -11.73 8.27 -14.22
C HIS A 82 -10.54 7.58 -14.88
N TRP A 83 -10.04 6.54 -14.22
CA TRP A 83 -8.82 5.85 -14.63
C TRP A 83 -8.97 4.34 -14.46
N TYR A 84 -8.48 3.59 -15.43
CA TYR A 84 -8.20 2.18 -15.24
C TYR A 84 -6.81 1.99 -14.71
N VAL A 85 -6.65 1.03 -13.82
CA VAL A 85 -5.37 0.59 -13.28
C VAL A 85 -5.22 -0.87 -13.67
N ILE A 86 -4.38 -1.14 -14.66
CA ILE A 86 -4.33 -2.42 -15.36
C ILE A 86 -2.94 -3.05 -15.14
N PRO A 87 -2.86 -4.28 -14.61
CA PRO A 87 -1.59 -4.99 -14.49
C PRO A 87 -0.99 -5.27 -15.87
N VAL A 88 0.33 -5.13 -16.01
CA VAL A 88 1.04 -5.32 -17.29
C VAL A 88 2.26 -6.23 -17.17
N ALA A 89 2.68 -6.57 -15.96
CA ALA A 89 3.74 -7.51 -15.71
C ALA A 89 3.46 -8.28 -14.42
N GLN A 90 3.78 -9.55 -14.42
CA GLN A 90 3.64 -10.44 -13.27
C GLN A 90 4.97 -11.10 -12.96
N ASP A 91 5.18 -11.47 -11.71
CA ASP A 91 6.29 -12.31 -11.31
C ASP A 91 6.04 -13.78 -11.68
N HIS A 92 7.00 -14.65 -11.37
CA HIS A 92 6.91 -16.09 -11.65
C HIS A 92 5.80 -16.81 -10.83
N LEU A 93 5.20 -16.15 -9.86
CA LEU A 93 4.09 -16.65 -9.04
C LEU A 93 2.74 -16.08 -9.46
N GLY A 94 2.72 -15.21 -10.49
CA GLY A 94 1.50 -14.59 -11.00
C GLY A 94 1.09 -13.32 -10.26
N ASN A 95 1.96 -12.73 -9.43
CA ASN A 95 1.66 -11.47 -8.75
C ASN A 95 1.95 -10.29 -9.66
N ASP A 96 1.08 -9.30 -9.61
CA ASP A 96 1.22 -8.09 -10.41
C ASP A 96 2.39 -7.24 -9.92
N LEU A 97 3.41 -7.07 -10.77
CA LEU A 97 4.60 -6.26 -10.47
C LEU A 97 4.43 -4.81 -10.88
N TYR A 98 3.86 -4.58 -12.07
CA TYR A 98 3.70 -3.24 -12.62
C TYR A 98 2.32 -3.06 -13.21
N TYR A 99 1.84 -1.82 -13.14
CA TYR A 99 0.56 -1.39 -13.66
C TYR A 99 0.75 -0.26 -14.65
N LYS A 100 -0.11 -0.20 -15.66
CA LYS A 100 -0.38 1.02 -16.43
C LYS A 100 -1.63 1.70 -15.87
N ILE A 101 -1.60 3.03 -15.82
CA ILE A 101 -2.75 3.85 -15.43
C ILE A 101 -3.21 4.56 -16.69
N VAL A 102 -4.37 4.18 -17.24
CA VAL A 102 -4.88 4.75 -18.48
C VAL A 102 -6.19 5.50 -18.26
N ASN A 103 -6.42 6.54 -19.06
CA ASN A 103 -7.62 7.34 -18.90
C ASN A 103 -8.87 6.59 -19.36
N TYR A 104 -9.98 6.74 -18.65
CA TYR A 104 -11.25 6.10 -18.96
C TYR A 104 -11.79 6.52 -20.33
N SER A 105 -11.67 7.79 -20.68
CA SER A 105 -12.21 8.35 -21.93
C SER A 105 -11.40 7.95 -23.16
N ASP A 106 -10.13 7.58 -22.99
CA ASP A 106 -9.27 7.03 -24.06
C ASP A 106 -8.22 6.10 -23.44
N THR A 107 -8.46 4.80 -23.53
CA THR A 107 -7.59 3.76 -22.94
C THR A 107 -6.25 3.58 -23.65
N ALA A 108 -6.04 4.24 -24.80
CA ALA A 108 -4.74 4.28 -25.46
C ALA A 108 -3.78 5.29 -24.80
N LEU A 109 -4.31 6.19 -23.97
CA LEU A 109 -3.53 7.24 -23.30
C LEU A 109 -3.25 6.87 -21.84
N ALA A 110 -1.97 6.76 -21.52
CA ALA A 110 -1.47 6.40 -20.21
C ALA A 110 -0.89 7.62 -19.47
N LEU A 111 -1.03 7.59 -18.15
CA LEU A 111 -0.28 8.47 -17.25
C LEU A 111 1.21 8.23 -17.44
N THR A 112 1.93 9.27 -17.83
CA THR A 112 3.33 9.19 -18.21
C THR A 112 4.15 10.19 -17.43
N ALA A 113 5.21 9.71 -16.79
CA ALA A 113 6.17 10.56 -16.08
C ALA A 113 7.05 11.31 -17.08
N GLY A 114 7.08 12.64 -16.96
CA GLY A 114 7.97 13.52 -17.70
C GLY A 114 9.00 14.18 -16.80
N ALA A 115 9.93 14.91 -17.39
CA ALA A 115 10.99 15.61 -16.65
C ALA A 115 10.44 16.69 -15.68
N SER A 116 9.31 17.30 -16.02
CA SER A 116 8.73 18.44 -15.29
C SER A 116 7.34 18.16 -14.71
N GLY A 117 6.82 16.94 -14.82
CA GLY A 117 5.48 16.60 -14.33
C GLY A 117 4.89 15.39 -15.04
N MET A 118 3.59 15.21 -14.87
CA MET A 118 2.83 14.10 -15.46
C MET A 118 2.09 14.56 -16.70
N THR A 119 2.06 13.71 -17.72
CA THR A 119 1.31 13.96 -18.95
C THR A 119 0.54 12.72 -19.38
N LEU A 120 -0.44 12.90 -20.27
CA LEU A 120 -1.03 11.81 -21.04
C LEU A 120 -0.16 11.53 -22.27
N ALA A 121 0.23 10.30 -22.49
CA ALA A 121 0.88 9.89 -23.73
C ALA A 121 0.37 8.51 -24.17
N LYS A 122 0.51 8.21 -25.46
CA LYS A 122 0.16 6.90 -25.99
C LYS A 122 0.97 5.82 -25.24
N TYR A 123 0.28 4.78 -24.79
CA TYR A 123 0.95 3.69 -24.09
C TYR A 123 1.90 2.93 -25.02
N THR A 124 3.15 2.81 -24.63
CA THR A 124 4.21 2.11 -25.36
C THR A 124 4.90 1.04 -24.54
N GLY A 125 4.59 0.95 -23.25
CA GLY A 125 5.27 0.07 -22.30
C GLY A 125 6.60 0.64 -21.79
N ALA A 126 6.89 1.93 -22.05
CA ALA A 126 8.07 2.58 -21.52
C ALA A 126 8.05 2.62 -19.98
N ASP A 127 9.21 2.55 -19.35
CA ASP A 127 9.33 2.54 -17.87
C ASP A 127 8.67 3.75 -17.20
N SER A 128 8.64 4.90 -17.87
CA SER A 128 7.92 6.11 -17.43
C SER A 128 6.39 5.98 -17.38
N GLN A 129 5.85 4.88 -17.93
CA GLN A 129 4.40 4.56 -17.93
C GLN A 129 4.07 3.37 -17.05
N LEU A 130 5.08 2.82 -16.35
CA LEU A 130 4.94 1.66 -15.50
C LEU A 130 4.98 2.08 -14.02
N TRP A 131 3.96 1.70 -13.29
CA TRP A 131 3.74 2.09 -11.92
C TRP A 131 3.76 0.87 -11.02
N LEU A 132 4.60 0.90 -10.00
CA LEU A 132 4.51 -0.03 -8.88
C LEU A 132 3.47 0.54 -7.91
N LEU A 133 2.43 -0.22 -7.66
CA LEU A 133 1.51 0.09 -6.59
C LEU A 133 2.06 -0.52 -5.31
N ASN A 134 2.60 0.30 -4.44
CA ASN A 134 2.83 -0.10 -3.07
C ASN A 134 1.47 -0.08 -2.38
N ALA A 135 0.73 -1.17 -2.53
CA ALA A 135 -0.61 -1.31 -1.98
C ALA A 135 -0.52 -1.67 -0.48
N ASP A 136 0.12 -0.83 0.31
CA ASP A 136 -0.02 -0.85 1.76
C ASP A 136 -1.37 -0.23 2.18
N GLY A 137 -2.18 0.13 1.21
CA GLY A 137 -3.56 0.50 1.39
C GLY A 137 -4.36 -0.68 1.89
N LEU A 138 -4.90 -0.53 3.10
CA LEU A 138 -5.84 -1.44 3.71
C LEU A 138 -7.00 -1.71 2.77
N GLN A 139 -7.13 -2.96 2.36
CA GLN A 139 -8.34 -3.44 1.73
C GLN A 139 -9.35 -3.76 2.85
N GLY A 140 -10.49 -3.09 2.85
CA GLY A 140 -11.54 -3.30 3.83
C GLY A 140 -11.78 -2.11 4.77
N PHE A 141 -12.46 -2.38 5.88
CA PHE A 141 -12.94 -1.36 6.84
C PHE A 141 -11.83 -0.48 7.42
N ALA A 142 -10.62 -0.98 7.57
CA ALA A 142 -9.53 -0.25 8.20
C ALA A 142 -9.00 0.92 7.35
N GLY A 143 -9.23 0.91 6.02
CA GLY A 143 -8.96 2.07 5.16
C GLY A 143 -9.96 3.22 5.30
N TYR A 144 -11.05 3.01 6.04
CA TYR A 144 -12.16 3.95 6.25
C TYR A 144 -12.45 4.16 7.75
N CYS A 145 -11.42 4.12 8.60
CA CYS A 145 -11.61 4.42 10.01
C CYS A 145 -12.07 5.86 10.18
N PHE A 146 -13.19 6.05 10.86
CA PHE A 146 -13.66 7.36 11.27
C PHE A 146 -13.03 7.76 12.61
N ASP A 147 -12.70 9.01 12.75
CA ASP A 147 -12.40 9.58 14.05
C ASP A 147 -13.70 9.67 14.85
N ASP A 148 -13.77 8.95 15.97
CA ASP A 148 -14.97 8.87 16.82
C ASP A 148 -15.40 10.25 17.38
N ASN A 149 -14.49 11.23 17.43
CA ASN A 149 -14.77 12.56 17.95
C ASN A 149 -15.21 13.56 16.88
N THR A 150 -14.79 13.37 15.63
CA THR A 150 -15.04 14.34 14.56
C THR A 150 -15.93 13.81 13.45
N GLY A 151 -16.14 12.49 13.36
CA GLY A 151 -16.85 11.84 12.25
C GLY A 151 -16.11 11.95 10.90
N ASN A 152 -14.91 12.53 10.87
CA ASN A 152 -14.09 12.65 9.69
C ASN A 152 -13.37 11.33 9.40
N ILE A 153 -13.13 11.05 8.12
CA ILE A 153 -12.28 9.93 7.74
C ILE A 153 -10.87 10.22 8.29
N LYS A 154 -10.45 9.41 9.25
CA LYS A 154 -9.07 9.39 9.70
C LYS A 154 -8.20 8.97 8.52
N ALA A 155 -7.04 9.60 8.33
CA ALA A 155 -6.01 9.06 7.45
C ALA A 155 -5.83 7.59 7.83
N GLY A 156 -6.10 6.68 6.89
CA GLY A 156 -6.15 5.25 7.18
C GLY A 156 -4.85 4.78 7.82
N ASP A 157 -4.92 3.70 8.55
CA ASP A 157 -3.72 3.05 9.05
C ASP A 157 -2.78 2.77 7.88
N ILE A 158 -1.59 3.32 7.93
CA ILE A 158 -0.57 3.21 6.87
C ILE A 158 0.54 2.22 7.25
N GLY A 159 0.39 1.57 8.41
CA GLY A 159 1.38 0.63 8.93
C GLY A 159 2.74 1.25 9.10
N GLY A 160 3.76 0.57 8.60
CA GLY A 160 5.15 1.01 8.60
C GLY A 160 5.57 1.80 7.37
N LEU A 161 4.64 2.35 6.58
CA LEU A 161 4.90 2.95 5.26
C LEU A 161 6.04 3.99 5.24
N PHE A 162 6.16 4.78 6.30
CA PHE A 162 7.24 5.79 6.41
C PHE A 162 8.47 5.30 7.16
N GLY A 163 8.48 4.03 7.57
CA GLY A 163 9.62 3.40 8.19
C GLY A 163 10.57 2.76 7.20
N GLU A 164 11.73 2.36 7.69
CA GLU A 164 12.68 1.56 6.92
C GLU A 164 12.07 0.22 6.51
N VAL A 165 12.35 -0.21 5.29
CA VAL A 165 12.02 -1.56 4.83
C VAL A 165 13.15 -2.49 5.23
N VAL A 166 12.83 -3.50 6.03
CA VAL A 166 13.79 -4.51 6.50
C VAL A 166 13.37 -5.90 6.06
N GLU A 167 14.32 -6.69 5.60
CA GLU A 167 14.12 -8.11 5.30
C GLU A 167 14.52 -8.95 6.50
N VAL A 168 13.67 -9.91 6.87
CA VAL A 168 13.92 -10.81 7.99
C VAL A 168 13.74 -12.27 7.56
N SER A 169 14.70 -13.11 7.93
CA SER A 169 14.70 -14.54 7.67
C SER A 169 14.68 -15.39 8.95
N THR A 170 14.67 -14.74 10.12
CA THR A 170 14.63 -15.41 11.42
C THR A 170 13.51 -14.88 12.29
N PHE A 171 12.99 -15.71 13.19
CA PHE A 171 12.00 -15.29 14.19
C PHE A 171 12.56 -14.21 15.13
N ALA A 172 13.84 -14.27 15.47
CA ALA A 172 14.49 -13.29 16.34
C ALA A 172 14.51 -11.89 15.71
N ASP A 173 14.83 -11.79 14.42
CA ASP A 173 14.79 -10.51 13.70
C ASP A 173 13.36 -10.00 13.52
N LEU A 174 12.42 -10.89 13.15
CA LEU A 174 11.01 -10.50 13.09
C LEU A 174 10.56 -9.89 14.43
N LYS A 175 10.85 -10.57 15.54
CA LYS A 175 10.50 -10.09 16.89
C LYS A 175 11.16 -8.76 17.21
N LYS A 176 12.46 -8.61 16.92
CA LYS A 176 13.24 -7.39 17.14
C LYS A 176 12.59 -6.16 16.47
N TYR A 177 12.28 -6.27 15.19
CA TYR A 177 11.71 -5.13 14.45
C TYR A 177 10.23 -4.91 14.77
N ALA A 178 9.46 -5.96 14.98
CA ALA A 178 8.05 -5.86 15.33
C ALA A 178 7.79 -5.22 16.71
N THR A 179 8.71 -5.41 17.67
CA THR A 179 8.62 -4.83 19.02
C THR A 179 9.37 -3.50 19.17
N SER A 180 9.95 -2.94 18.13
CA SER A 180 10.59 -1.63 18.14
C SER A 180 9.53 -0.51 18.14
N ASP A 181 9.83 0.63 18.77
CA ASP A 181 8.97 1.82 18.67
C ASP A 181 9.14 2.57 17.34
N THR A 182 10.22 2.28 16.61
CA THR A 182 10.46 2.84 15.27
C THR A 182 9.52 2.22 14.24
N PRO A 183 8.90 2.99 13.33
CA PRO A 183 8.13 2.45 12.21
C PRO A 183 8.98 1.55 11.31
N TYR A 184 8.43 0.41 10.89
CA TYR A 184 9.08 -0.50 9.93
C TYR A 184 8.08 -1.15 8.97
N THR A 185 8.51 -1.34 7.72
CA THR A 185 7.96 -2.34 6.82
C THR A 185 8.86 -3.57 6.87
N ILE A 186 8.36 -4.67 7.42
CA ILE A 186 9.10 -5.91 7.68
C ILE A 186 8.70 -6.95 6.64
N VAL A 187 9.63 -7.32 5.78
CA VAL A 187 9.42 -8.35 4.74
C VAL A 187 10.02 -9.67 5.24
N VAL A 188 9.15 -10.65 5.44
CA VAL A 188 9.58 -11.99 5.86
C VAL A 188 9.98 -12.81 4.65
N THR A 189 11.25 -13.16 4.54
CA THR A 189 11.85 -13.81 3.37
C THR A 189 12.12 -15.30 3.55
N ALA A 190 11.79 -15.87 4.71
CA ALA A 190 11.91 -17.30 5.01
C ALA A 190 10.69 -17.79 5.79
N ASN A 191 10.39 -19.10 5.69
CA ASN A 191 9.45 -19.73 6.62
C ASN A 191 10.04 -19.70 8.02
N LEU A 192 9.27 -19.22 8.98
CA LEU A 192 9.70 -19.08 10.36
C LEU A 192 9.08 -20.17 11.21
N SER A 193 9.81 -20.67 12.22
CA SER A 193 9.30 -21.68 13.13
C SER A 193 9.83 -21.46 14.53
N VAL A 194 8.92 -21.56 15.50
CA VAL A 194 9.26 -21.64 16.92
C VAL A 194 8.86 -23.04 17.43
N THR A 195 9.83 -23.81 17.83
CA THR A 195 9.63 -25.24 18.14
C THR A 195 9.51 -25.54 19.63
N THR A 196 9.75 -24.55 20.51
CA THR A 196 9.72 -24.73 21.96
C THR A 196 8.28 -24.71 22.45
N LEU A 197 7.68 -25.90 22.58
CA LEU A 197 6.37 -26.06 23.16
C LEU A 197 6.45 -26.30 24.67
N LYS A 198 5.49 -25.76 25.40
CA LYS A 198 5.23 -26.05 26.82
C LYS A 198 3.83 -26.62 26.96
N LYS A 199 3.58 -27.27 28.07
CA LYS A 199 2.24 -27.77 28.46
C LYS A 199 1.66 -26.88 29.57
N ASP A 200 0.38 -26.56 29.43
CA ASP A 200 -0.37 -25.90 30.50
C ASP A 200 -0.80 -26.91 31.58
N SER A 201 -1.48 -26.44 32.61
CA SER A 201 -1.99 -27.29 33.70
C SER A 201 -3.00 -28.34 33.26
N SER A 202 -3.59 -28.21 32.08
CA SER A 202 -4.53 -29.16 31.47
C SER A 202 -3.85 -30.09 30.48
N GLY A 203 -2.53 -30.00 30.30
CA GLY A 203 -1.74 -30.82 29.38
C GLY A 203 -1.76 -30.34 27.93
N ARG A 204 -2.37 -29.17 27.62
CA ARG A 204 -2.44 -28.64 26.27
C ARG A 204 -1.14 -27.97 25.89
N ASN A 205 -0.73 -28.12 24.62
CA ASN A 205 0.48 -27.49 24.10
C ASN A 205 0.26 -25.99 23.90
N TYR A 206 1.26 -25.17 24.27
CA TYR A 206 1.33 -23.76 23.95
C TYR A 206 2.76 -23.33 23.68
N CYS A 207 2.94 -22.26 22.90
CA CYS A 207 4.24 -21.73 22.50
C CYS A 207 4.42 -20.29 23.01
N PRO A 208 4.84 -20.07 24.27
CA PRO A 208 4.96 -18.73 24.84
C PRO A 208 6.08 -17.93 24.16
N ASP A 209 7.13 -18.61 23.68
CA ASP A 209 8.27 -17.97 23.03
C ASP A 209 7.92 -17.45 21.63
N GLY A 210 6.90 -18.01 20.99
CA GLY A 210 6.38 -17.59 19.68
C GLY A 210 5.54 -16.31 19.71
N ARG A 211 5.27 -15.77 20.89
CA ARG A 211 4.44 -14.57 21.04
C ARG A 211 5.24 -13.29 20.77
N ILE A 212 4.69 -12.42 19.93
CA ILE A 212 5.22 -11.11 19.60
C ILE A 212 4.16 -10.06 19.94
N TYR A 213 4.45 -9.17 20.88
CA TYR A 213 3.63 -7.99 21.14
C TYR A 213 4.04 -6.90 20.15
N VAL A 214 3.26 -6.76 19.07
CA VAL A 214 3.60 -5.86 17.97
C VAL A 214 3.39 -4.42 18.40
N HIS A 215 4.43 -3.59 18.27
CA HIS A 215 4.34 -2.16 18.53
C HIS A 215 3.70 -1.41 17.34
N SER A 216 3.31 -0.15 17.56
CA SER A 216 2.62 0.68 16.57
C SER A 216 3.44 0.92 15.30
N ASN A 217 2.77 1.29 14.22
CA ASN A 217 3.35 1.70 12.94
C ASN A 217 4.20 0.58 12.31
N LYS A 218 3.61 -0.59 12.14
CA LYS A 218 4.27 -1.75 11.50
C LYS A 218 3.46 -2.27 10.32
N THR A 219 4.17 -2.57 9.26
CA THR A 219 3.70 -3.44 8.19
C THR A 219 4.52 -4.73 8.23
N ILE A 220 3.87 -5.87 8.36
CA ILE A 220 4.52 -7.20 8.29
C ILE A 220 3.98 -7.93 7.07
N ILE A 221 4.88 -8.27 6.15
CA ILE A 221 4.54 -8.86 4.85
C ILE A 221 5.28 -10.18 4.72
N GLY A 222 4.55 -11.28 4.48
CA GLY A 222 5.15 -12.54 4.05
C GLY A 222 5.55 -12.45 2.57
N SER A 223 6.68 -13.05 2.22
CA SER A 223 7.08 -13.20 0.82
C SER A 223 6.30 -14.33 0.15
N TYR A 224 6.14 -14.26 -1.16
CA TYR A 224 5.43 -15.30 -1.91
C TYR A 224 6.14 -16.65 -1.91
N ALA A 225 7.45 -16.66 -1.76
CA ALA A 225 8.26 -17.88 -1.74
C ALA A 225 8.38 -18.51 -0.34
N ALA A 226 8.17 -17.72 0.72
CA ALA A 226 8.34 -18.15 2.10
C ALA A 226 7.48 -17.29 3.01
N HIS A 227 6.31 -17.76 3.37
CA HIS A 227 5.31 -16.99 4.09
C HIS A 227 4.65 -17.73 5.26
N THR A 228 5.06 -18.97 5.53
CA THR A 228 4.52 -19.74 6.65
C THR A 228 5.27 -19.41 7.93
N MET A 229 4.52 -19.07 8.97
CA MET A 229 5.02 -18.83 10.31
C MET A 229 4.41 -19.85 11.28
N TYR A 230 5.24 -20.76 11.75
CA TYR A 230 4.83 -21.88 12.58
C TYR A 230 5.00 -21.56 14.07
N ASN A 231 3.94 -21.68 14.84
CA ASN A 231 3.87 -21.33 16.27
C ASN A 231 4.22 -19.84 16.56
N VAL A 232 4.00 -18.94 15.59
CA VAL A 232 4.13 -17.50 15.79
C VAL A 232 2.76 -16.90 16.08
N GLN A 233 2.67 -16.08 17.12
CA GLN A 233 1.46 -15.38 17.51
C GLN A 233 1.71 -13.88 17.59
N PHE A 234 0.96 -13.11 16.81
CA PHE A 234 0.95 -11.65 16.90
C PHE A 234 -0.10 -11.17 17.92
N CYS A 235 0.35 -10.40 18.89
CA CYS A 235 -0.50 -9.76 19.90
C CYS A 235 -0.44 -8.25 19.72
N THR A 236 -1.59 -7.60 19.64
CA THR A 236 -1.71 -6.14 19.43
C THR A 236 -1.95 -5.38 20.73
N SER A 237 -2.11 -6.06 21.86
CA SER A 237 -2.23 -5.43 23.18
C SER A 237 -1.37 -6.15 24.21
N SER A 238 -0.82 -5.39 25.13
CA SER A 238 -0.08 -5.88 26.29
C SER A 238 -0.34 -4.98 27.49
N ASN A 239 0.11 -5.39 28.67
CA ASN A 239 0.09 -4.52 29.85
C ASN A 239 0.96 -3.25 29.70
N SER A 240 1.85 -3.21 28.72
CA SER A 240 2.74 -2.09 28.40
C SER A 240 2.27 -1.23 27.23
N GLY A 241 1.13 -1.53 26.62
CA GLY A 241 0.57 -0.72 25.53
C GLY A 241 -0.21 -1.51 24.49
N THR A 242 -0.76 -0.81 23.53
CA THR A 242 -1.47 -1.35 22.37
C THR A 242 -0.72 -0.98 21.10
N GLY A 243 -0.50 -1.95 20.23
CA GLY A 243 -0.01 -1.69 18.88
C GLY A 243 -1.13 -1.13 18.01
N ASN A 244 -0.92 0.08 17.49
CA ASN A 244 -1.84 0.77 16.58
C ASN A 244 -1.21 0.92 15.21
N ASN A 245 -2.02 1.16 14.18
CA ASN A 245 -1.54 1.38 12.83
C ASN A 245 -0.71 0.18 12.34
N LEU A 246 -1.36 -0.99 12.26
CA LEU A 246 -0.72 -2.26 11.91
C LEU A 246 -1.30 -2.80 10.61
N ILE A 247 -0.43 -3.23 9.70
CA ILE A 247 -0.78 -3.96 8.49
C ILE A 247 -0.10 -5.33 8.54
N LEU A 248 -0.89 -6.39 8.45
CA LEU A 248 -0.45 -7.78 8.44
C LEU A 248 -0.96 -8.43 7.16
N LYS A 249 -0.08 -8.88 6.26
CA LYS A 249 -0.51 -9.42 4.96
C LYS A 249 0.42 -10.50 4.38
N ASN A 250 -0.13 -11.33 3.51
CA ASN A 250 0.59 -12.33 2.69
C ASN A 250 1.38 -13.36 3.49
N PHE A 251 0.85 -13.86 4.61
CA PHE A 251 1.45 -14.97 5.32
C PHE A 251 0.41 -15.93 5.90
N GLU A 252 0.84 -17.12 6.18
CA GLU A 252 0.07 -18.18 6.82
C GLU A 252 0.59 -18.39 8.23
N LEU A 253 -0.31 -18.46 9.21
CA LEU A 253 -0.01 -18.85 10.59
C LEU A 253 -0.45 -20.27 10.81
N GLN A 254 0.49 -21.13 11.20
CA GLN A 254 0.23 -22.53 11.58
C GLN A 254 0.65 -22.76 13.03
N HIS A 255 -0.13 -23.54 13.76
CA HIS A 255 0.10 -23.81 15.17
C HIS A 255 -0.06 -25.28 15.50
N ASP A 256 0.87 -25.81 16.33
CA ASP A 256 0.67 -27.06 17.08
C ASP A 256 -0.06 -26.82 18.41
N ALA A 257 -0.15 -25.57 18.83
CA ALA A 257 -0.78 -25.23 20.09
C ALA A 257 -2.28 -25.53 20.01
N GLU A 258 -2.78 -26.27 20.97
CA GLU A 258 -4.20 -26.52 21.14
C GLU A 258 -4.86 -25.23 21.67
N SER A 259 -5.95 -24.84 21.05
CA SER A 259 -6.73 -23.64 21.43
C SER A 259 -7.64 -23.90 22.61
#